data_1a026d92e10eabded401c637b420521f
#
_entry.id   1a026d92e10eabded401c637b420521f
#
_cell.length_a   1.000
_cell.length_b   1.000
_cell.length_c   1.000
_cell.angle_alpha   90.00
_cell.angle_beta   90.00
_cell.angle_gamma   90.00
#
_symmetry.space_group_name_H-M   'P 1'
#
loop_
_entity.id
_entity.type
_entity.pdbx_description
1 polymer ?
#
loop_
_entity_poly.entity_id
_entity_poly.type
_entity_poly.pdbx_seq_one_letter_code
_entity_poly.pdbx_strand_id
1 'polypeptide(L)'
;MSKPHEVGIPDSAKRISTYTFNVKEKLWMNNLAQNMSWIRNGRDIKDLPKRKDVPALVIGAGPSISKHQQLKLISKSDFKGTIFVCDRILKRALAKRIVPDYVVGIDGAPQIASFFPKKSKPITAIFNGLTVHPDTMKACPYPIYWFISIIDNPFGEMSLTRAVYHMTKKTMLVSLGNVGGTTWNIAYYLGHPTIGLVGLDYGYPSNTHIEETIYYRAYLKLAKGDKKVVKGFFDIMKNPDTGKEILVDMNFNAYRDMFLPHAECAKCSTINCTPESSLFGPGIKHQSLEEFLHENS
;
A
#
# COMPACT_ATOMS: atom_id res chain seq x y z
N MET A 1 24.76 14.92 5.61
CA MET A 1 23.82 13.85 5.15
C MET A 1 23.78 12.80 6.24
N SER A 2 22.73 12.75 7.07
CA SER A 2 22.53 11.69 8.05
C SER A 2 22.29 10.38 7.31
N LYS A 3 23.02 9.31 7.70
CA LYS A 3 22.77 7.96 7.18
C LYS A 3 21.29 7.63 7.41
N PRO A 4 20.56 7.10 6.42
CA PRO A 4 19.22 6.57 6.69
C PRO A 4 19.38 5.48 7.74
N HIS A 5 18.57 5.54 8.81
CA HIS A 5 18.52 4.45 9.79
C HIS A 5 18.19 3.17 9.02
N GLU A 6 19.08 2.18 9.06
CA GLU A 6 18.78 0.84 8.60
C GLU A 6 17.68 0.28 9.51
N VAL A 7 16.44 0.46 9.08
CA VAL A 7 15.32 -0.24 9.72
C VAL A 7 15.51 -1.71 9.39
N GLY A 8 15.86 -2.52 10.39
CA GLY A 8 16.07 -3.94 10.21
C GLY A 8 14.78 -4.60 9.73
N ILE A 9 14.76 -5.09 8.48
CA ILE A 9 13.62 -5.83 7.94
C ILE A 9 13.63 -7.23 8.56
N PRO A 10 12.54 -7.67 9.23
CA PRO A 10 12.44 -9.02 9.80
C PRO A 10 12.69 -10.12 8.76
N ASP A 11 13.24 -11.25 9.18
CA ASP A 11 13.59 -12.34 8.25
C ASP A 11 12.39 -12.96 7.53
N SER A 12 11.19 -12.96 8.16
CA SER A 12 9.92 -13.34 7.52
C SER A 12 9.60 -12.44 6.32
N ALA A 13 9.71 -11.14 6.50
CA ALA A 13 9.48 -10.15 5.46
C ALA A 13 10.52 -10.23 4.33
N LYS A 14 11.79 -10.49 4.66
CA LYS A 14 12.85 -10.73 3.65
C LYS A 14 12.55 -11.94 2.79
N ARG A 15 12.11 -13.07 3.41
CA ARG A 15 11.78 -14.31 2.69
C ARG A 15 10.63 -14.10 1.69
N ILE A 16 9.56 -13.42 2.11
CA ILE A 16 8.41 -13.15 1.24
C ILE A 16 8.78 -12.17 0.13
N SER A 17 9.56 -11.14 0.43
CA SER A 17 10.07 -10.20 -0.57
C SER A 17 10.93 -10.91 -1.63
N THR A 18 11.87 -11.74 -1.20
CA THR A 18 12.74 -12.54 -2.10
C THR A 18 11.91 -13.51 -2.93
N TYR A 19 10.95 -14.23 -2.34
CA TYR A 19 10.06 -15.13 -3.07
C TYR A 19 9.24 -14.38 -4.12
N THR A 20 8.64 -13.26 -3.74
CA THR A 20 7.83 -12.43 -4.65
C THR A 20 8.68 -11.91 -5.82
N PHE A 21 9.90 -11.45 -5.55
CA PHE A 21 10.84 -11.01 -6.56
C PHE A 21 11.14 -12.16 -7.54
N ASN A 22 11.58 -13.31 -7.07
CA ASN A 22 11.93 -14.47 -7.90
C ASN A 22 10.77 -14.93 -8.80
N VAL A 23 9.52 -14.84 -8.30
CA VAL A 23 8.33 -15.24 -9.07
C VAL A 23 7.92 -14.18 -10.09
N LYS A 24 8.10 -12.90 -9.77
CA LYS A 24 7.59 -11.78 -10.60
C LYS A 24 8.68 -11.03 -11.37
N GLU A 25 9.94 -11.33 -11.19
CA GLU A 25 11.07 -10.61 -11.79
C GLU A 25 10.91 -10.43 -13.31
N LYS A 26 10.67 -11.51 -14.03
CA LYS A 26 10.48 -11.45 -15.50
C LYS A 26 9.33 -10.52 -15.90
N LEU A 27 8.22 -10.58 -15.18
CA LEU A 27 7.08 -9.70 -15.42
C LEU A 27 7.46 -8.24 -15.18
N TRP A 28 8.12 -7.94 -14.06
CA TRP A 28 8.51 -6.59 -13.70
C TRP A 28 9.54 -6.00 -14.67
N MET A 29 10.55 -6.80 -15.06
CA MET A 29 11.53 -6.36 -16.05
C MET A 29 10.90 -6.07 -17.40
N ASN A 30 9.96 -6.91 -17.85
CA ASN A 30 9.21 -6.68 -19.08
C ASN A 30 8.34 -5.42 -19.01
N ASN A 31 7.64 -5.21 -17.87
CA ASN A 31 6.84 -4.01 -17.65
C ASN A 31 7.73 -2.75 -17.65
N LEU A 32 8.85 -2.78 -16.92
CA LEU A 32 9.82 -1.69 -16.90
C LEU A 32 10.31 -1.35 -18.30
N ALA A 33 10.72 -2.35 -19.08
CA ALA A 33 11.22 -2.15 -20.45
C ALA A 33 10.17 -1.48 -21.35
N GLN A 34 8.92 -1.96 -21.31
CA GLN A 34 7.82 -1.38 -22.07
C GLN A 34 7.47 0.04 -21.64
N ASN A 35 7.59 0.35 -20.36
CA ASN A 35 7.24 1.65 -19.79
C ASN A 35 8.38 2.66 -19.81
N MET A 36 9.60 2.26 -20.19
CA MET A 36 10.83 3.05 -20.03
C MET A 36 10.71 4.48 -20.59
N SER A 37 10.15 4.62 -21.79
CA SER A 37 9.99 5.95 -22.42
C SER A 37 9.04 6.84 -21.60
N TRP A 38 7.92 6.29 -21.14
CA TRP A 38 6.96 7.04 -20.30
C TRP A 38 7.54 7.43 -18.95
N ILE A 39 8.30 6.50 -18.34
CA ILE A 39 8.94 6.76 -17.03
C ILE A 39 9.99 7.87 -17.19
N ARG A 40 10.90 7.76 -18.16
CA ARG A 40 11.98 8.74 -18.35
C ARG A 40 11.45 10.14 -18.62
N ASN A 41 10.47 10.27 -19.49
CA ASN A 41 9.87 11.54 -19.91
C ASN A 41 8.74 12.02 -18.99
N GLY A 42 8.27 11.16 -18.07
CA GLY A 42 7.19 11.49 -17.14
C GLY A 42 7.67 12.29 -15.92
N ARG A 43 6.71 12.76 -15.13
CA ARG A 43 6.95 13.53 -13.90
C ARG A 43 7.47 12.64 -12.78
N ASP A 44 8.25 13.19 -11.88
CA ASP A 44 8.77 12.51 -10.69
C ASP A 44 7.88 12.84 -9.47
N ILE A 45 7.73 11.91 -8.55
CA ILE A 45 6.99 12.14 -7.29
C ILE A 45 7.58 13.31 -6.46
N LYS A 46 8.88 13.59 -6.59
CA LYS A 46 9.52 14.74 -5.94
C LYS A 46 8.98 16.08 -6.40
N ASP A 47 8.37 16.13 -7.59
CA ASP A 47 7.80 17.34 -8.18
C ASP A 47 6.40 17.64 -7.62
N LEU A 48 5.83 16.73 -6.82
CA LEU A 48 4.57 16.96 -6.09
C LEU A 48 4.80 17.92 -4.91
N PRO A 49 3.80 18.78 -4.62
CA PRO A 49 3.90 19.71 -3.51
C PRO A 49 3.97 18.99 -2.16
N LYS A 50 4.86 19.47 -1.28
CA LYS A 50 4.89 19.01 0.12
C LYS A 50 3.67 19.55 0.88
N ARG A 51 3.12 18.73 1.79
CA ARG A 51 1.87 18.97 2.52
C ARG A 51 2.06 18.95 4.04
N LYS A 52 2.93 19.84 4.54
CA LYS A 52 3.37 19.81 5.95
C LYS A 52 2.30 20.19 6.97
N ASP A 53 1.26 20.89 6.53
CA ASP A 53 0.23 21.45 7.41
C ASP A 53 -1.16 20.81 7.18
N VAL A 54 -1.22 19.72 6.43
CA VAL A 54 -2.48 19.10 6.02
C VAL A 54 -2.46 17.61 6.39
N PRO A 55 -3.48 17.08 7.10
CA PRO A 55 -3.59 15.65 7.35
C PRO A 55 -3.83 14.87 6.06
N ALA A 56 -3.55 13.57 6.09
CA ALA A 56 -3.87 12.66 4.99
C ALA A 56 -4.81 11.54 5.45
N LEU A 57 -5.63 11.05 4.54
CA LEU A 57 -6.41 9.83 4.71
C LEU A 57 -6.03 8.83 3.62
N VAL A 58 -5.51 7.69 4.01
CA VAL A 58 -5.15 6.57 3.12
C VAL A 58 -6.27 5.53 3.14
N ILE A 59 -6.88 5.30 1.98
CA ILE A 59 -8.01 4.38 1.82
C ILE A 59 -7.53 3.14 1.06
N GLY A 60 -7.44 2.01 1.77
CA GLY A 60 -7.18 0.69 1.22
C GLY A 60 -8.46 0.00 0.71
N ALA A 61 -8.32 -1.29 0.38
CA ALA A 61 -9.42 -2.09 -0.18
C ALA A 61 -9.82 -3.28 0.71
N GLY A 62 -9.46 -3.24 1.98
CA GLY A 62 -9.77 -4.30 2.94
C GLY A 62 -11.27 -4.49 3.19
N PRO A 63 -11.68 -5.65 3.75
CA PRO A 63 -13.08 -5.96 3.99
C PRO A 63 -13.78 -5.00 4.96
N SER A 64 -13.06 -4.38 5.88
CA SER A 64 -13.57 -3.37 6.83
C SER A 64 -14.28 -2.21 6.15
N ILE A 65 -13.85 -1.82 4.95
CA ILE A 65 -14.48 -0.75 4.16
C ILE A 65 -15.99 -0.99 3.98
N SER A 66 -16.37 -2.22 3.68
CA SER A 66 -17.79 -2.58 3.51
C SER A 66 -18.47 -2.82 4.84
N LYS A 67 -17.81 -3.55 5.74
CA LYS A 67 -18.34 -3.96 7.04
C LYS A 67 -18.74 -2.75 7.89
N HIS A 68 -17.90 -1.72 7.93
CA HIS A 68 -18.13 -0.50 8.72
C HIS A 68 -18.64 0.68 7.89
N GLN A 69 -19.07 0.47 6.64
CA GLN A 69 -19.57 1.51 5.74
C GLN A 69 -18.64 2.75 5.66
N GLN A 70 -17.32 2.56 5.77
CA GLN A 70 -16.33 3.63 5.94
C GLN A 70 -16.37 4.65 4.79
N LEU A 71 -16.56 4.22 3.52
CA LEU A 71 -16.73 5.17 2.42
C LEU A 71 -17.97 6.07 2.56
N LYS A 72 -19.04 5.59 3.23
CA LYS A 72 -20.23 6.42 3.48
C LYS A 72 -19.94 7.48 4.54
N LEU A 73 -19.17 7.14 5.57
CA LEU A 73 -18.74 8.10 6.60
C LEU A 73 -17.86 9.18 5.97
N ILE A 74 -16.83 8.79 5.23
CA ILE A 74 -15.93 9.73 4.53
C ILE A 74 -16.73 10.65 3.58
N SER A 75 -17.66 10.09 2.80
CA SER A 75 -18.43 10.89 1.83
C SER A 75 -19.40 11.91 2.45
N LYS A 76 -19.68 11.80 3.74
CA LYS A 76 -20.56 12.68 4.51
C LYS A 76 -19.80 13.64 5.43
N SER A 77 -18.49 13.46 5.55
CA SER A 77 -17.64 14.30 6.37
C SER A 77 -17.20 15.57 5.61
N ASP A 78 -16.84 16.58 6.38
CA ASP A 78 -16.21 17.81 5.89
C ASP A 78 -14.67 17.73 5.96
N PHE A 79 -14.11 16.52 5.83
CA PHE A 79 -12.67 16.29 5.88
C PHE A 79 -11.92 17.17 4.87
N LYS A 80 -10.98 17.96 5.36
CA LYS A 80 -10.19 18.93 4.55
C LYS A 80 -8.77 18.47 4.26
N GLY A 81 -8.43 17.25 4.63
CA GLY A 81 -7.13 16.67 4.35
C GLY A 81 -6.99 16.16 2.92
N THR A 82 -5.79 15.64 2.63
CA THR A 82 -5.48 14.98 1.35
C THR A 82 -5.96 13.53 1.36
N ILE A 83 -6.72 13.14 0.35
CA ILE A 83 -7.24 11.76 0.21
C ILE A 83 -6.39 10.98 -0.78
N PHE A 84 -5.78 9.90 -0.29
CA PHE A 84 -5.09 8.90 -1.09
C PHE A 84 -5.93 7.63 -1.17
N VAL A 85 -6.03 7.03 -2.36
CA VAL A 85 -6.67 5.72 -2.52
C VAL A 85 -5.73 4.74 -3.19
N CYS A 86 -5.80 3.48 -2.77
CA CYS A 86 -5.22 2.39 -3.54
C CYS A 86 -6.02 2.18 -4.84
N ASP A 87 -5.38 1.70 -5.89
CA ASP A 87 -6.00 1.47 -7.21
C ASP A 87 -7.31 0.66 -7.13
N ARG A 88 -7.32 -0.45 -6.38
CA ARG A 88 -8.47 -1.35 -6.26
C ARG A 88 -9.73 -0.70 -5.69
N ILE A 89 -9.60 0.29 -4.82
CA ILE A 89 -10.76 0.96 -4.18
C ILE A 89 -11.26 2.16 -4.98
N LEU A 90 -10.52 2.65 -5.96
CA LEU A 90 -10.79 3.90 -6.70
C LEU A 90 -12.23 3.98 -7.22
N LYS A 91 -12.71 2.99 -7.97
CA LYS A 91 -14.07 3.00 -8.53
C LYS A 91 -15.15 3.05 -7.45
N ARG A 92 -14.92 2.36 -6.31
CA ARG A 92 -15.86 2.35 -5.19
C ARG A 92 -15.89 3.69 -4.47
N ALA A 93 -14.74 4.35 -4.30
CA ALA A 93 -14.65 5.69 -3.74
C ALA A 93 -15.41 6.70 -4.63
N LEU A 94 -15.16 6.68 -5.93
CA LEU A 94 -15.85 7.54 -6.91
C LEU A 94 -17.37 7.31 -6.93
N ALA A 95 -17.83 6.05 -6.82
CA ALA A 95 -19.26 5.72 -6.73
C ALA A 95 -19.92 6.29 -5.47
N LYS A 96 -19.14 6.55 -4.41
CA LYS A 96 -19.59 7.24 -3.19
C LYS A 96 -19.33 8.74 -3.23
N ARG A 97 -19.00 9.30 -4.41
CA ARG A 97 -18.70 10.73 -4.63
C ARG A 97 -17.44 11.23 -3.89
N ILE A 98 -16.58 10.30 -3.43
CA ILE A 98 -15.26 10.65 -2.91
C ILE A 98 -14.34 10.79 -4.12
N VAL A 99 -13.85 12.01 -4.36
CA VAL A 99 -12.83 12.28 -5.40
C VAL A 99 -11.49 12.40 -4.69
N PRO A 100 -10.62 11.38 -4.78
CA PRO A 100 -9.33 11.44 -4.12
C PRO A 100 -8.39 12.43 -4.82
N ASP A 101 -7.43 12.98 -4.10
CA ASP A 101 -6.32 13.76 -4.68
C ASP A 101 -5.35 12.85 -5.43
N TYR A 102 -5.08 11.67 -4.84
CA TYR A 102 -4.12 10.72 -5.39
C TYR A 102 -4.67 9.30 -5.45
N VAL A 103 -4.35 8.61 -6.55
CA VAL A 103 -4.49 7.16 -6.66
C VAL A 103 -3.11 6.53 -6.81
N VAL A 104 -2.82 5.50 -6.01
CA VAL A 104 -1.52 4.82 -6.00
C VAL A 104 -1.66 3.42 -6.57
N GLY A 105 -0.74 3.03 -7.46
CA GLY A 105 -0.66 1.70 -8.04
C GLY A 105 0.78 1.18 -8.10
N ILE A 106 0.96 -0.06 -7.65
CA ILE A 106 2.26 -0.74 -7.66
C ILE A 106 2.22 -2.13 -8.27
N ASP A 107 1.04 -2.68 -8.56
CA ASP A 107 0.93 -4.07 -9.05
C ASP A 107 1.21 -4.16 -10.55
N GLY A 108 1.97 -5.20 -10.92
CA GLY A 108 2.36 -5.48 -12.29
C GLY A 108 1.38 -6.32 -13.09
N ALA A 109 0.21 -6.64 -12.54
CA ALA A 109 -0.75 -7.50 -13.21
C ALA A 109 -1.66 -6.71 -14.19
N PRO A 110 -1.95 -7.23 -15.40
CA PRO A 110 -2.73 -6.50 -16.40
C PRO A 110 -4.16 -6.18 -15.98
N GLN A 111 -4.76 -7.00 -15.13
CA GLN A 111 -6.12 -6.77 -14.60
C GLN A 111 -6.27 -5.48 -13.78
N ILE A 112 -5.19 -4.89 -13.29
CA ILE A 112 -5.22 -3.62 -12.56
C ILE A 112 -5.79 -2.49 -13.44
N ALA A 113 -5.58 -2.55 -14.75
CA ALA A 113 -6.16 -1.62 -15.71
C ALA A 113 -7.69 -1.47 -15.56
N SER A 114 -8.37 -2.57 -15.15
CA SER A 114 -9.82 -2.58 -14.96
C SER A 114 -10.30 -1.71 -13.78
N PHE A 115 -9.42 -1.32 -12.86
CA PHE A 115 -9.77 -0.49 -11.69
C PHE A 115 -9.87 1.00 -12.04
N PHE A 116 -9.36 1.41 -13.21
CA PHE A 116 -9.44 2.80 -13.65
C PHE A 116 -10.73 3.07 -14.41
N PRO A 117 -11.41 4.20 -14.14
CA PRO A 117 -12.61 4.59 -14.89
C PRO A 117 -12.24 5.19 -16.25
N LYS A 118 -13.16 5.14 -17.21
CA LYS A 118 -12.95 5.72 -18.55
C LYS A 118 -12.98 7.27 -18.55
N LYS A 119 -13.62 7.89 -17.57
CA LYS A 119 -13.77 9.35 -17.48
C LYS A 119 -12.73 9.94 -16.54
N SER A 120 -12.12 11.02 -16.95
CA SER A 120 -11.20 11.79 -16.11
C SER A 120 -11.93 12.50 -14.96
N LYS A 121 -11.22 12.66 -13.86
CA LYS A 121 -11.54 13.47 -12.68
C LYS A 121 -10.26 14.23 -12.31
N PRO A 122 -10.30 15.26 -11.46
CA PRO A 122 -9.11 15.97 -11.02
C PRO A 122 -8.30 15.16 -10.01
N ILE A 123 -7.80 13.99 -10.44
CA ILE A 123 -7.04 13.04 -9.64
C ILE A 123 -5.62 12.95 -10.23
N THR A 124 -4.62 12.74 -9.39
CA THR A 124 -3.25 12.45 -9.80
C THR A 124 -2.92 10.98 -9.53
N ALA A 125 -2.40 10.28 -10.52
CA ALA A 125 -1.90 8.90 -10.36
C ALA A 125 -0.43 8.91 -9.95
N ILE A 126 -0.07 8.05 -8.98
CA ILE A 126 1.31 7.82 -8.55
C ILE A 126 1.62 6.34 -8.76
N PHE A 127 2.55 6.05 -9.67
CA PHE A 127 2.85 4.68 -10.06
C PHE A 127 4.30 4.29 -9.80
N ASN A 128 4.48 3.01 -9.42
CA ASN A 128 5.80 2.41 -9.35
C ASN A 128 6.29 2.05 -10.77
N GLY A 129 7.29 2.76 -11.26
CA GLY A 129 7.83 2.56 -12.60
C GLY A 129 8.48 1.18 -12.80
N LEU A 130 8.96 0.53 -11.72
CA LEU A 130 9.55 -0.79 -11.81
C LEU A 130 8.51 -1.88 -12.13
N THR A 131 7.29 -1.77 -11.59
CA THR A 131 6.37 -2.92 -11.57
C THR A 131 5.10 -2.73 -12.38
N VAL A 132 4.55 -1.51 -12.46
CA VAL A 132 3.21 -1.27 -13.01
C VAL A 132 3.07 -1.80 -14.44
N HIS A 133 1.91 -2.43 -14.72
CA HIS A 133 1.65 -2.99 -16.06
C HIS A 133 1.38 -1.89 -17.09
N PRO A 134 1.88 -1.99 -18.34
CA PRO A 134 1.63 -1.02 -19.40
C PRO A 134 0.15 -0.73 -19.66
N ASP A 135 -0.71 -1.74 -19.56
CA ASP A 135 -2.15 -1.55 -19.76
C ASP A 135 -2.81 -0.70 -18.67
N THR A 136 -2.27 -0.74 -17.44
CA THR A 136 -2.71 0.16 -16.34
C THR A 136 -2.46 1.61 -16.71
N MET A 137 -1.30 1.90 -17.29
CA MET A 137 -0.96 3.26 -17.74
C MET A 137 -1.86 3.73 -18.87
N LYS A 138 -2.09 2.86 -19.88
CA LYS A 138 -2.98 3.18 -21.01
C LYS A 138 -4.43 3.41 -20.56
N ALA A 139 -4.87 2.68 -19.53
CA ALA A 139 -6.22 2.81 -18.97
C ALA A 139 -6.37 4.00 -18.01
N CYS A 140 -5.27 4.52 -17.46
CA CYS A 140 -5.28 5.61 -16.49
C CYS A 140 -5.55 6.96 -17.19
N PRO A 141 -6.67 7.65 -16.87
CA PRO A 141 -6.99 8.93 -17.51
C PRO A 141 -6.38 10.14 -16.80
N TYR A 142 -5.51 9.93 -15.83
CA TYR A 142 -4.97 10.95 -14.93
C TYR A 142 -3.52 11.32 -15.24
N PRO A 143 -3.05 12.52 -14.86
CA PRO A 143 -1.63 12.83 -14.84
C PRO A 143 -0.87 11.82 -13.98
N ILE A 144 0.26 11.29 -14.50
CA ILE A 144 1.05 10.26 -13.83
C ILE A 144 2.33 10.85 -13.29
N TYR A 145 2.62 10.53 -12.01
CA TYR A 145 3.89 10.76 -11.35
C TYR A 145 4.53 9.42 -11.02
N TRP A 146 5.85 9.35 -11.14
CA TRP A 146 6.61 8.13 -11.02
C TRP A 146 7.49 8.11 -9.79
N PHE A 147 7.61 6.94 -9.20
CA PHE A 147 8.68 6.58 -8.27
C PHE A 147 9.21 5.18 -8.62
N ILE A 148 10.33 4.78 -8.01
CA ILE A 148 10.91 3.44 -8.15
C ILE A 148 10.97 2.79 -6.77
N SER A 149 10.45 1.58 -6.65
CA SER A 149 10.58 0.80 -5.41
C SER A 149 12.02 0.38 -5.17
N ILE A 150 12.47 0.55 -3.94
CA ILE A 150 13.70 -0.05 -3.44
C ILE A 150 13.43 -1.54 -3.20
N ILE A 151 14.11 -2.42 -3.94
CA ILE A 151 13.94 -3.88 -3.89
C ILE A 151 15.16 -4.61 -3.37
N ASP A 152 16.30 -3.94 -3.35
CA ASP A 152 17.58 -4.44 -2.84
C ASP A 152 18.36 -3.28 -2.18
N ASN A 153 19.52 -3.58 -1.60
CA ASN A 153 20.38 -2.52 -1.07
C ASN A 153 20.94 -1.65 -2.21
N PRO A 154 20.48 -0.40 -2.36
CA PRO A 154 20.90 0.48 -3.47
C PRO A 154 22.39 0.89 -3.39
N PHE A 155 23.06 0.63 -2.27
CA PHE A 155 24.50 0.87 -2.07
C PHE A 155 25.36 -0.39 -2.33
N GLY A 156 24.72 -1.55 -2.59
CA GLY A 156 25.42 -2.77 -2.94
C GLY A 156 26.08 -2.71 -4.32
N GLU A 157 27.11 -3.53 -4.56
CA GLU A 157 27.83 -3.53 -5.83
C GLU A 157 26.96 -3.89 -7.03
N MET A 158 26.07 -4.86 -6.88
CA MET A 158 25.16 -5.37 -7.90
C MET A 158 23.71 -5.03 -7.59
N SER A 159 23.39 -3.72 -7.43
CA SER A 159 22.02 -3.29 -7.09
C SER A 159 21.18 -3.06 -8.34
N LEU A 160 20.07 -3.79 -8.45
CA LEU A 160 19.05 -3.58 -9.48
C LEU A 160 18.32 -2.25 -9.25
N THR A 161 18.02 -1.89 -8.00
CA THR A 161 17.44 -0.59 -7.63
C THR A 161 18.29 0.55 -8.17
N ARG A 162 19.61 0.48 -7.94
CA ARG A 162 20.56 1.51 -8.42
C ARG A 162 20.61 1.53 -9.96
N ALA A 163 20.63 0.38 -10.62
CA ALA A 163 20.62 0.32 -12.09
C ALA A 163 19.34 0.97 -12.65
N VAL A 164 18.17 0.65 -12.11
CA VAL A 164 16.89 1.25 -12.52
C VAL A 164 16.87 2.76 -12.24
N TYR A 165 17.40 3.20 -11.09
CA TYR A 165 17.55 4.63 -10.81
C TYR A 165 18.39 5.33 -11.88
N HIS A 166 19.54 4.77 -12.25
CA HIS A 166 20.41 5.38 -13.28
C HIS A 166 19.72 5.46 -14.65
N MET A 167 18.89 4.48 -15.00
CA MET A 167 18.12 4.47 -16.25
C MET A 167 16.95 5.46 -16.24
N THR A 168 16.29 5.64 -15.11
CA THR A 168 15.03 6.39 -15.02
C THR A 168 15.18 7.78 -14.40
N LYS A 169 16.15 7.98 -13.51
CA LYS A 169 16.36 9.17 -12.67
C LYS A 169 15.14 9.53 -11.79
N LYS A 170 14.30 8.53 -11.45
CA LYS A 170 13.14 8.76 -10.59
C LYS A 170 13.47 8.52 -9.11
N THR A 171 12.76 9.24 -8.25
CA THR A 171 12.87 9.10 -6.79
C THR A 171 12.66 7.66 -6.35
N MET A 172 13.56 7.15 -5.52
CA MET A 172 13.45 5.82 -4.93
C MET A 172 12.69 5.88 -3.60
N LEU A 173 11.70 5.02 -3.42
CA LEU A 173 10.94 4.87 -2.18
C LEU A 173 10.87 3.40 -1.76
N VAL A 174 10.80 3.17 -0.45
CA VAL A 174 10.53 1.83 0.08
C VAL A 174 9.07 1.48 -0.18
N SER A 175 8.83 0.33 -0.83
CA SER A 175 7.50 -0.27 -0.89
C SER A 175 7.35 -1.24 0.27
N LEU A 176 6.28 -1.07 1.07
CA LEU A 176 6.04 -1.88 2.28
C LEU A 176 5.29 -3.18 1.95
N GLY A 177 5.66 -3.83 0.83
CA GLY A 177 5.14 -5.13 0.40
C GLY A 177 3.76 -5.10 -0.26
N ASN A 178 2.99 -4.04 -0.08
CA ASN A 178 1.64 -3.89 -0.66
C ASN A 178 1.31 -2.43 -0.97
N VAL A 179 0.25 -2.21 -1.75
CA VAL A 179 -0.15 -0.86 -2.19
C VAL A 179 -0.56 0.04 -1.02
N GLY A 180 -1.21 -0.50 0.02
CA GLY A 180 -1.66 0.29 1.18
C GLY A 180 -0.49 0.88 1.97
N GLY A 181 0.48 0.05 2.36
CA GLY A 181 1.70 0.51 3.04
C GLY A 181 2.52 1.47 2.17
N THR A 182 2.63 1.18 0.86
CA THR A 182 3.29 2.09 -0.08
C THR A 182 2.59 3.44 -0.15
N THR A 183 1.26 3.46 -0.14
CA THR A 183 0.46 4.70 -0.14
C THR A 183 0.69 5.52 1.12
N TRP A 184 0.75 4.87 2.29
CA TRP A 184 1.13 5.53 3.53
C TRP A 184 2.54 6.15 3.44
N ASN A 185 3.52 5.39 2.91
CA ASN A 185 4.88 5.91 2.77
C ASN A 185 4.97 7.09 1.78
N ILE A 186 4.14 7.11 0.75
CA ILE A 186 4.01 8.24 -0.17
C ILE A 186 3.43 9.47 0.55
N ALA A 187 2.38 9.31 1.35
CA ALA A 187 1.81 10.38 2.14
C ALA A 187 2.85 10.95 3.14
N TYR A 188 3.60 10.06 3.82
CA TYR A 188 4.72 10.44 4.67
C TYR A 188 5.81 11.20 3.90
N TYR A 189 6.22 10.70 2.73
CA TYR A 189 7.21 11.36 1.85
C TYR A 189 6.76 12.76 1.42
N LEU A 190 5.46 12.96 1.17
CA LEU A 190 4.90 14.27 0.84
C LEU A 190 4.80 15.20 2.07
N GLY A 191 5.06 14.69 3.27
CA GLY A 191 5.25 15.49 4.48
C GLY A 191 3.99 15.68 5.32
N HIS A 192 2.95 14.88 5.12
CA HIS A 192 1.74 14.96 5.95
C HIS A 192 2.04 14.67 7.42
N PRO A 193 1.63 15.55 8.36
CA PRO A 193 1.95 15.41 9.79
C PRO A 193 1.12 14.33 10.48
N THR A 194 -0.08 14.06 9.97
CA THR A 194 -0.99 13.04 10.48
C THR A 194 -1.57 12.24 9.32
N ILE A 195 -1.54 10.92 9.41
CA ILE A 195 -2.00 10.01 8.35
C ILE A 195 -2.98 9.00 8.95
N GLY A 196 -4.26 9.15 8.60
CA GLY A 196 -5.32 8.19 8.92
C GLY A 196 -5.31 7.00 7.94
N LEU A 197 -5.52 5.80 8.47
CA LEU A 197 -5.56 4.56 7.70
C LEU A 197 -6.94 3.93 7.78
N VAL A 198 -7.52 3.62 6.62
CA VAL A 198 -8.85 3.01 6.48
C VAL A 198 -8.77 1.88 5.48
N GLY A 199 -9.29 0.70 5.83
CA GLY A 199 -9.25 -0.45 4.94
C GLY A 199 -7.86 -1.04 4.68
N LEU A 200 -6.93 -0.81 5.59
CA LEU A 200 -5.63 -1.49 5.68
C LEU A 200 -5.74 -2.54 6.80
N ASP A 201 -6.52 -3.58 6.56
CA ASP A 201 -6.88 -4.55 7.59
C ASP A 201 -5.72 -5.48 7.95
N TYR A 202 -4.91 -5.86 6.96
CA TYR A 202 -3.82 -6.84 7.05
C TYR A 202 -4.24 -8.11 7.80
N GLY A 203 -5.47 -8.56 7.52
CA GLY A 203 -6.09 -9.71 8.15
C GLY A 203 -7.53 -9.88 7.70
N TYR A 204 -8.18 -10.82 8.33
CA TYR A 204 -9.58 -11.18 8.09
C TYR A 204 -10.33 -11.23 9.43
N PRO A 205 -11.66 -11.11 9.45
CA PRO A 205 -12.44 -11.43 10.64
C PRO A 205 -12.04 -12.81 11.19
N SER A 206 -11.95 -12.95 12.52
CA SER A 206 -11.43 -14.18 13.16
C SER A 206 -12.25 -15.44 12.84
N ASN A 207 -13.53 -15.28 12.47
CA ASN A 207 -14.42 -16.36 12.05
C ASN A 207 -14.37 -16.67 10.54
N THR A 208 -13.46 -16.08 9.78
CA THR A 208 -13.29 -16.35 8.35
C THR A 208 -12.71 -17.75 8.17
N HIS A 209 -13.33 -18.57 7.31
CA HIS A 209 -12.76 -19.85 6.91
C HIS A 209 -11.49 -19.61 6.09
N ILE A 210 -10.41 -20.32 6.40
CA ILE A 210 -9.12 -20.11 5.72
C ILE A 210 -9.20 -20.32 4.21
N GLU A 211 -10.11 -21.20 3.75
CA GLU A 211 -10.40 -21.47 2.35
C GLU A 211 -10.98 -20.26 1.59
N GLU A 212 -11.58 -19.31 2.30
CA GLU A 212 -12.17 -18.08 1.74
C GLU A 212 -11.17 -16.94 1.64
N THR A 213 -9.98 -17.11 2.22
CA THR A 213 -8.95 -16.09 2.21
C THR A 213 -8.31 -15.92 0.83
N ILE A 214 -7.84 -14.70 0.54
CA ILE A 214 -7.33 -14.37 -0.81
C ILE A 214 -6.07 -15.16 -1.20
N TYR A 215 -5.28 -15.59 -0.22
CA TYR A 215 -4.03 -16.33 -0.46
C TYR A 215 -4.16 -17.85 -0.33
N TYR A 216 -5.31 -18.39 0.09
CA TYR A 216 -5.49 -19.82 0.33
C TYR A 216 -5.03 -20.70 -0.84
N ARG A 217 -5.45 -20.37 -2.07
CA ARG A 217 -5.07 -21.14 -3.27
C ARG A 217 -3.57 -21.13 -3.53
N ALA A 218 -2.91 -20.00 -3.27
CA ALA A 218 -1.46 -19.89 -3.40
C ALA A 218 -0.75 -20.73 -2.34
N TYR A 219 -1.24 -20.71 -1.10
CA TYR A 219 -0.71 -21.52 -0.01
C TYR A 219 -0.94 -23.02 -0.23
N LEU A 220 -2.08 -23.41 -0.77
CA LEU A 220 -2.36 -24.81 -1.10
C LEU A 220 -1.39 -25.33 -2.16
N LYS A 221 -1.08 -24.51 -3.16
CA LYS A 221 -0.05 -24.83 -4.17
C LYS A 221 1.35 -24.93 -3.54
N LEU A 222 1.71 -23.99 -2.67
CA LEU A 222 2.99 -23.99 -1.94
C LEU A 222 3.14 -25.23 -1.05
N ALA A 223 2.07 -25.62 -0.36
CA ALA A 223 1.99 -26.82 0.48
C ALA A 223 1.79 -28.12 -0.30
N LYS A 224 1.88 -28.10 -1.64
CA LYS A 224 1.67 -29.26 -2.52
C LYS A 224 0.35 -30.02 -2.25
N GLY A 225 -0.69 -29.27 -1.86
CA GLY A 225 -2.02 -29.82 -1.55
C GLY A 225 -2.25 -30.23 -0.09
N ASP A 226 -1.24 -30.15 0.77
CA ASP A 226 -1.39 -30.51 2.18
C ASP A 226 -2.10 -29.40 2.98
N LYS A 227 -3.39 -29.64 3.29
CA LYS A 227 -4.21 -28.71 4.06
C LYS A 227 -3.74 -28.50 5.52
N LYS A 228 -3.02 -29.50 6.11
CA LYS A 228 -2.49 -29.35 7.47
C LYS A 228 -1.34 -28.34 7.48
N VAL A 229 -0.49 -28.37 6.48
CA VAL A 229 0.60 -27.39 6.28
C VAL A 229 -0.01 -26.01 6.04
N VAL A 230 -1.08 -25.91 5.22
CA VAL A 230 -1.74 -24.62 4.95
C VAL A 230 -2.28 -23.97 6.23
N LYS A 231 -2.88 -24.76 7.14
CA LYS A 231 -3.35 -24.23 8.43
C LYS A 231 -2.25 -23.55 9.24
N GLY A 232 -1.02 -24.04 9.17
CA GLY A 232 0.14 -23.46 9.85
C GLY A 232 0.61 -22.11 9.28
N PHE A 233 0.02 -21.64 8.17
CA PHE A 233 0.29 -20.31 7.62
C PHE A 233 -0.66 -19.22 8.15
N PHE A 234 -1.55 -19.58 9.07
CA PHE A 234 -2.54 -18.69 9.65
C PHE A 234 -2.44 -18.67 11.18
N ASP A 235 -2.58 -17.49 11.76
CA ASP A 235 -2.60 -17.25 13.20
C ASP A 235 -3.77 -16.34 13.58
N ILE A 236 -4.18 -16.40 14.86
CA ILE A 236 -5.12 -15.44 15.44
C ILE A 236 -4.33 -14.41 16.24
N MET A 237 -4.46 -13.16 15.88
CA MET A 237 -3.95 -12.01 16.65
C MET A 237 -5.09 -11.32 17.38
N LYS A 238 -4.81 -10.86 18.59
CA LYS A 238 -5.72 -9.99 19.34
C LYS A 238 -5.19 -8.57 19.32
N ASN A 239 -5.98 -7.64 18.77
CA ASN A 239 -5.65 -6.23 18.81
C ASN A 239 -5.82 -5.70 20.24
N PRO A 240 -4.76 -5.18 20.89
CA PRO A 240 -4.82 -4.73 22.28
C PRO A 240 -5.68 -3.47 22.46
N ASP A 241 -5.77 -2.61 21.45
CA ASP A 241 -6.50 -1.34 21.53
C ASP A 241 -8.03 -1.55 21.43
N THR A 242 -8.45 -2.54 20.64
CA THR A 242 -9.88 -2.80 20.37
C THR A 242 -10.40 -4.09 20.98
N GLY A 243 -9.52 -4.96 21.48
CA GLY A 243 -9.86 -6.30 21.98
C GLY A 243 -10.34 -7.28 20.92
N LYS A 244 -10.33 -6.90 19.64
CA LYS A 244 -10.80 -7.74 18.51
C LYS A 244 -9.77 -8.79 18.14
N GLU A 245 -10.25 -9.98 17.80
CA GLU A 245 -9.45 -11.05 17.23
C GLU A 245 -9.47 -10.96 15.71
N ILE A 246 -8.33 -11.25 15.09
CA ILE A 246 -8.08 -11.09 13.67
C ILE A 246 -7.37 -12.34 13.18
N LEU A 247 -7.90 -12.98 12.15
CA LEU A 247 -7.20 -14.04 11.43
C LEU A 247 -6.15 -13.40 10.50
N VAL A 248 -4.88 -13.75 10.69
CA VAL A 248 -3.78 -13.20 9.92
C VAL A 248 -3.05 -14.33 9.21
N ASP A 249 -2.79 -14.15 7.93
CA ASP A 249 -1.97 -15.07 7.17
C ASP A 249 -0.50 -14.62 7.07
N MET A 250 0.35 -15.52 6.61
CA MET A 250 1.80 -15.30 6.48
C MET A 250 2.14 -14.03 5.66
N ASN A 251 1.39 -13.72 4.59
CA ASN A 251 1.65 -12.53 3.77
C ASN A 251 1.25 -11.26 4.50
N PHE A 252 0.08 -11.24 5.13
CA PHE A 252 -0.36 -10.08 5.91
C PHE A 252 0.52 -9.83 7.12
N ASN A 253 0.97 -10.91 7.78
CA ASN A 253 1.94 -10.78 8.85
C ASN A 253 3.26 -10.16 8.37
N ALA A 254 3.77 -10.60 7.22
CA ALA A 254 4.98 -10.00 6.66
C ALA A 254 4.79 -8.53 6.23
N TYR A 255 3.61 -8.15 5.71
CA TYR A 255 3.33 -6.74 5.39
C TYR A 255 3.27 -5.89 6.66
N ARG A 256 2.68 -6.43 7.74
CA ARG A 256 2.68 -5.80 9.05
C ARG A 256 4.10 -5.61 9.58
N ASP A 257 4.92 -6.67 9.53
CA ASP A 257 6.32 -6.65 9.98
C ASP A 257 7.19 -5.65 9.19
N MET A 258 6.89 -5.44 7.91
CA MET A 258 7.52 -4.38 7.13
C MET A 258 7.01 -2.98 7.49
N PHE A 259 5.74 -2.84 7.83
CA PHE A 259 5.10 -1.54 8.08
C PHE A 259 5.50 -0.95 9.44
N LEU A 260 5.43 -1.75 10.51
CA LEU A 260 5.59 -1.27 11.89
C LEU A 260 6.91 -0.53 12.15
N PRO A 261 8.08 -1.04 11.76
CA PRO A 261 9.34 -0.33 12.00
C PRO A 261 9.40 1.03 11.29
N HIS A 262 8.75 1.15 10.11
CA HIS A 262 8.69 2.41 9.40
C HIS A 262 7.75 3.40 10.08
N ALA A 263 6.61 2.95 10.59
CA ALA A 263 5.68 3.78 11.35
C ALA A 263 6.29 4.26 12.66
N GLU A 264 7.03 3.41 13.37
CA GLU A 264 7.72 3.74 14.61
C GLU A 264 8.79 4.83 14.41
N CYS A 265 9.56 4.73 13.32
CA CYS A 265 10.61 5.71 13.01
C CYS A 265 10.08 6.97 12.32
N ALA A 266 8.82 7.00 11.89
CA ALA A 266 8.24 8.13 11.18
C ALA A 266 8.04 9.35 12.09
N LYS A 267 8.22 10.55 11.53
CA LYS A 267 7.95 11.81 12.24
C LYS A 267 6.49 12.27 12.15
N CYS A 268 5.63 11.48 11.48
CA CYS A 268 4.20 11.74 11.40
C CYS A 268 3.44 10.91 12.44
N SER A 269 2.22 11.34 12.79
CA SER A 269 1.29 10.53 13.57
C SER A 269 0.55 9.58 12.64
N THR A 270 0.69 8.27 12.83
CA THR A 270 -0.06 7.25 12.09
C THR A 270 -1.26 6.80 12.91
N ILE A 271 -2.46 7.01 12.38
CA ILE A 271 -3.74 6.71 13.04
C ILE A 271 -4.43 5.57 12.30
N ASN A 272 -4.58 4.43 12.96
CA ASN A 272 -5.37 3.33 12.42
C ASN A 272 -6.85 3.51 12.78
N CYS A 273 -7.68 3.78 11.75
CA CYS A 273 -9.13 3.98 11.89
C CYS A 273 -9.93 2.70 11.59
N THR A 274 -9.27 1.53 11.60
CA THR A 274 -9.92 0.23 11.34
C THR A 274 -9.88 -0.63 12.60
N PRO A 275 -11.04 -0.90 13.26
CA PRO A 275 -11.06 -1.62 14.55
C PRO A 275 -10.50 -3.05 14.48
N GLU A 276 -10.70 -3.74 13.35
CA GLU A 276 -10.31 -5.13 13.13
C GLU A 276 -9.10 -5.21 12.20
N SER A 277 -8.10 -4.38 12.44
CA SER A 277 -6.85 -4.39 11.69
C SER A 277 -5.72 -4.97 12.55
N SER A 278 -4.85 -5.75 11.94
CA SER A 278 -3.61 -6.20 12.59
C SER A 278 -2.53 -5.10 12.68
N LEU A 279 -2.80 -3.90 12.16
CA LEU A 279 -1.91 -2.75 12.28
C LEU A 279 -2.10 -2.07 13.66
N PHE A 280 -1.41 -2.60 14.65
CA PHE A 280 -1.26 -2.04 16.00
C PHE A 280 0.18 -2.24 16.48
N GLY A 281 0.63 -1.42 17.39
CA GLY A 281 1.98 -1.47 17.97
C GLY A 281 2.71 -0.13 17.91
N PRO A 282 4.04 -0.11 18.13
CA PRO A 282 4.82 1.12 18.14
C PRO A 282 4.61 1.97 16.87
N GLY A 283 4.48 3.28 17.06
CA GLY A 283 4.27 4.23 15.96
C GLY A 283 2.85 4.30 15.40
N ILE A 284 1.92 3.46 15.89
CA ILE A 284 0.51 3.46 15.46
C ILE A 284 -0.39 3.77 16.65
N LYS A 285 -1.30 4.71 16.46
CA LYS A 285 -2.39 5.02 17.39
C LYS A 285 -3.70 4.50 16.81
N HIS A 286 -4.61 4.06 17.66
CA HIS A 286 -5.97 3.73 17.27
C HIS A 286 -6.92 4.89 17.57
N GLN A 287 -7.82 5.19 16.62
CA GLN A 287 -8.90 6.17 16.75
C GLN A 287 -10.08 5.74 15.88
N SER A 288 -11.30 6.06 16.25
CA SER A 288 -12.43 5.81 15.36
C SER A 288 -12.34 6.69 14.10
N LEU A 289 -12.92 6.23 12.99
CA LEU A 289 -12.93 7.01 11.76
C LEU A 289 -13.72 8.31 11.94
N GLU A 290 -14.80 8.27 12.67
CA GLU A 290 -15.65 9.42 12.97
C GLU A 290 -14.89 10.52 13.72
N GLU A 291 -14.17 10.16 14.76
CA GLU A 291 -13.33 11.09 15.52
C GLU A 291 -12.21 11.67 14.64
N PHE A 292 -11.50 10.81 13.89
CA PHE A 292 -10.44 11.27 12.98
C PHE A 292 -10.97 12.30 11.96
N LEU A 293 -12.11 12.01 11.34
CA LEU A 293 -12.72 12.90 10.37
C LEU A 293 -13.18 14.22 10.99
N HIS A 294 -13.74 14.17 12.21
CA HIS A 294 -14.20 15.36 12.94
C HIS A 294 -13.04 16.27 13.35
N GLU A 295 -11.95 15.72 13.86
CA GLU A 295 -10.76 16.49 14.27
C GLU A 295 -10.03 17.15 13.10
N ASN A 296 -10.26 16.65 11.87
CA ASN A 296 -9.59 17.11 10.65
C ASN A 296 -10.56 17.70 9.62
N SER A 297 -11.67 18.29 10.11
CA SER A 297 -12.72 18.96 9.31
C SER A 297 -12.44 20.43 9.06
#